data_083e265bbfdf61cd71fc47cf43b96a22
#
_entry.id   083e265bbfdf61cd71fc47cf43b96a22
#
_cell.length_a   1.000
_cell.length_b   1.000
_cell.length_c   1.000
_cell.angle_alpha   90.00
_cell.angle_beta   90.00
_cell.angle_gamma   90.00
#
_symmetry.space_group_name_H-M   'P 1'
#
loop_
_entity.id
_entity.type
_entity.pdbx_description
1 polymer ?
#
loop_
_entity_poly.entity_id
_entity_poly.type
_entity_poly.pdbx_seq_one_letter_code
_entity_poly.pdbx_strand_id
1 'polypeptide(L)'
;MPQQLFKEFAQLDQVEAIVLGGSRAGQHFDKDSDYDVYIYLTDSIAPLTRRDILSKYCSYMEIGNQFWELEDDCVLKSKIEIELIYRTLDSFDKDLQTVVLDHQAQNAYTTCMWHNLLHSKIIYDRNGRYKALQNKYRRPYPAELKKNIIKKQLLLLDQAMPAFSKQIEKALKRQDLLSINHRNSEFFASYFDLLFALNEQTHPGEKRMLEFAKTNCPLLPQHFEENIQTYFQKLYTEPAEAINLINQLVTTIKEAIPQEMIDGF
;
A
#
# COMPACT_ATOMS: atom_id res chain seq x y z
N MET A 1 21.15 -7.71 -8.68
CA MET A 1 19.90 -8.51 -8.61
C MET A 1 20.26 -9.98 -8.49
N PRO A 2 19.65 -10.78 -7.62
CA PRO A 2 19.97 -12.21 -7.42
C PRO A 2 19.39 -13.08 -8.54
N GLN A 3 19.86 -12.88 -9.78
CA GLN A 3 19.31 -13.50 -10.97
C GLN A 3 19.37 -15.03 -10.97
N GLN A 4 20.40 -15.64 -10.37
CA GLN A 4 20.52 -17.10 -10.34
C GLN A 4 19.49 -17.73 -9.39
N LEU A 5 19.19 -17.07 -8.27
CA LEU A 5 18.13 -17.46 -7.36
C LEU A 5 16.78 -17.52 -8.10
N PHE A 6 16.45 -16.48 -8.85
CA PHE A 6 15.19 -16.41 -9.59
C PHE A 6 15.11 -17.46 -10.71
N LYS A 7 16.25 -17.77 -11.35
CA LYS A 7 16.29 -18.84 -12.36
C LYS A 7 16.03 -20.23 -11.76
N GLU A 8 16.51 -20.51 -10.55
CA GLU A 8 16.22 -21.80 -9.89
C GLU A 8 14.73 -21.90 -9.52
N PHE A 9 14.14 -20.86 -8.96
CA PHE A 9 12.69 -20.86 -8.72
C PHE A 9 11.87 -21.00 -10.01
N ALA A 10 12.27 -20.34 -11.09
CA ALA A 10 11.61 -20.40 -12.39
C ALA A 10 11.62 -21.81 -13.04
N GLN A 11 12.51 -22.71 -12.60
CA GLN A 11 12.57 -24.10 -13.07
C GLN A 11 11.52 -24.99 -12.40
N LEU A 12 10.97 -24.59 -11.25
CA LEU A 12 9.94 -25.34 -10.56
C LEU A 12 8.63 -25.30 -11.34
N ASP A 13 7.99 -26.43 -11.56
CA ASP A 13 6.75 -26.52 -12.34
C ASP A 13 5.60 -25.69 -11.72
N GLN A 14 5.59 -25.56 -10.40
CA GLN A 14 4.61 -24.78 -9.66
C GLN A 14 4.72 -23.27 -9.90
N VAL A 15 5.86 -22.74 -10.35
CA VAL A 15 6.10 -21.32 -10.52
C VAL A 15 5.55 -20.82 -11.85
N GLU A 16 4.54 -19.97 -11.80
CA GLU A 16 3.97 -19.31 -12.98
C GLU A 16 4.66 -18.00 -13.32
N ALA A 17 4.90 -17.14 -12.29
CA ALA A 17 5.55 -15.87 -12.49
C ALA A 17 6.41 -15.46 -11.28
N ILE A 18 7.44 -14.67 -11.54
CA ILE A 18 8.28 -14.01 -10.54
C ILE A 18 8.34 -12.54 -10.90
N VAL A 19 7.98 -11.68 -9.96
CA VAL A 19 8.00 -10.23 -10.18
C VAL A 19 8.69 -9.52 -9.04
N LEU A 20 9.32 -8.41 -9.34
CA LEU A 20 9.92 -7.50 -8.36
C LEU A 20 8.94 -6.36 -8.12
N GLY A 21 8.53 -6.19 -6.88
CA GLY A 21 7.71 -5.09 -6.39
C GLY A 21 8.52 -4.06 -5.61
N GLY A 22 7.84 -3.33 -4.74
CA GLY A 22 8.42 -2.41 -3.78
C GLY A 22 9.29 -1.32 -4.39
N SER A 23 10.19 -0.78 -3.58
CA SER A 23 11.05 0.35 -3.95
C SER A 23 11.95 0.05 -5.14
N ARG A 24 12.47 -1.18 -5.24
CA ARG A 24 13.37 -1.60 -6.34
C ARG A 24 12.68 -1.80 -7.68
N ALA A 25 11.37 -1.91 -7.70
CA ALA A 25 10.60 -1.86 -8.94
C ALA A 25 10.50 -0.43 -9.49
N GLY A 26 10.53 0.60 -8.63
CA GLY A 26 10.52 2.02 -8.98
C GLY A 26 11.88 2.55 -9.43
N GLN A 27 11.99 3.89 -9.47
CA GLN A 27 13.21 4.62 -9.78
C GLN A 27 13.93 5.16 -8.52
N HIS A 28 13.26 5.13 -7.37
CA HIS A 28 13.72 5.72 -6.11
C HIS A 28 14.06 4.63 -5.09
N PHE A 29 15.11 3.87 -5.35
CA PHE A 29 15.69 2.95 -4.38
C PHE A 29 17.13 3.33 -4.06
N ASP A 30 17.57 3.06 -2.86
CA ASP A 30 18.96 3.16 -2.45
C ASP A 30 19.64 1.78 -2.47
N LYS A 31 20.96 1.77 -2.18
CA LYS A 31 21.75 0.53 -2.18
C LYS A 31 21.33 -0.47 -1.11
N ASP A 32 20.74 0.03 -0.02
CA ASP A 32 20.36 -0.75 1.15
C ASP A 32 18.87 -1.18 1.13
N SER A 33 18.12 -0.75 0.11
CA SER A 33 16.72 -1.18 -0.07
C SER A 33 16.62 -2.69 -0.22
N ASP A 34 15.64 -3.29 0.42
CA ASP A 34 15.23 -4.69 0.35
C ASP A 34 14.73 -5.11 -1.06
N TYR A 35 14.62 -6.41 -1.28
CA TYR A 35 13.97 -6.97 -2.46
C TYR A 35 12.60 -7.51 -2.08
N ASP A 36 11.52 -6.88 -2.51
CA ASP A 36 10.15 -7.37 -2.43
C ASP A 36 9.85 -8.23 -3.68
N VAL A 37 9.89 -9.54 -3.55
CA VAL A 37 9.72 -10.49 -4.67
C VAL A 37 8.43 -11.27 -4.49
N TYR A 38 7.53 -11.16 -5.46
CA TYR A 38 6.30 -11.95 -5.49
C TYR A 38 6.49 -13.14 -6.41
N ILE A 39 6.28 -14.35 -5.87
CA ILE A 39 6.32 -15.62 -6.63
C ILE A 39 4.89 -16.14 -6.74
N TYR A 40 4.39 -16.13 -7.96
CA TYR A 40 3.05 -16.64 -8.25
C TYR A 40 3.10 -18.11 -8.59
N LEU A 41 2.23 -18.88 -7.93
CA LEU A 41 2.26 -20.34 -7.93
C LEU A 41 0.94 -20.93 -8.45
N THR A 42 1.04 -22.10 -9.09
CA THR A 42 -0.12 -22.97 -9.39
C THR A 42 -0.41 -23.92 -8.23
N ASP A 43 0.62 -24.30 -7.46
CA ASP A 43 0.53 -25.17 -6.30
C ASP A 43 1.67 -24.85 -5.32
N SER A 44 1.56 -25.28 -4.08
CA SER A 44 2.53 -25.00 -3.02
C SER A 44 3.90 -25.64 -3.31
N ILE A 45 4.97 -24.94 -2.94
CA ILE A 45 6.33 -25.48 -2.95
C ILE A 45 6.67 -25.93 -1.54
N ALA A 46 7.13 -27.20 -1.40
CA ALA A 46 7.52 -27.74 -0.11
C ALA A 46 8.58 -26.87 0.59
N PRO A 47 8.48 -26.60 1.90
CA PRO A 47 9.44 -25.76 2.63
C PRO A 47 10.90 -26.23 2.50
N LEU A 48 11.14 -27.54 2.43
CA LEU A 48 12.47 -28.10 2.22
C LEU A 48 13.06 -27.71 0.85
N THR A 49 12.26 -27.78 -0.21
CA THR A 49 12.70 -27.38 -1.56
C THR A 49 13.07 -25.90 -1.60
N ARG A 50 12.26 -25.03 -0.96
CA ARG A 50 12.54 -23.59 -0.86
C ARG A 50 13.84 -23.35 -0.08
N ARG A 51 14.01 -24.03 1.05
CA ARG A 51 15.23 -23.97 1.86
C ARG A 51 16.48 -24.42 1.08
N ASP A 52 16.39 -25.51 0.32
CA ASP A 52 17.52 -26.02 -0.46
C ASP A 52 17.97 -25.03 -1.54
N ILE A 53 17.03 -24.34 -2.18
CA ILE A 53 17.34 -23.28 -3.15
C ILE A 53 17.95 -22.08 -2.42
N LEU A 54 17.28 -21.55 -1.40
CA LEU A 54 17.68 -20.33 -0.71
C LEU A 54 19.03 -20.44 -0.01
N SER A 55 19.38 -21.61 0.54
CA SER A 55 20.66 -21.87 1.21
C SER A 55 21.90 -21.62 0.34
N LYS A 56 21.76 -21.70 -0.98
CA LYS A 56 22.84 -21.42 -1.93
C LYS A 56 23.15 -19.93 -2.02
N TYR A 57 22.18 -19.07 -1.75
CA TYR A 57 22.24 -17.62 -2.00
C TYR A 57 22.15 -16.77 -0.74
N CYS A 58 21.55 -17.28 0.32
CA CYS A 58 21.30 -16.57 1.56
C CYS A 58 22.27 -16.97 2.67
N SER A 59 22.56 -16.05 3.56
CA SER A 59 23.32 -16.25 4.80
C SER A 59 22.41 -16.49 6.01
N TYR A 60 21.14 -16.06 5.92
CA TYR A 60 20.09 -16.25 6.91
C TYR A 60 18.74 -16.46 6.21
N MET A 61 17.85 -17.26 6.80
CA MET A 61 16.55 -17.60 6.23
C MET A 61 15.53 -17.96 7.31
N GLU A 62 14.38 -17.34 7.23
CA GLU A 62 13.14 -17.73 7.91
C GLU A 62 12.18 -18.27 6.85
N ILE A 63 11.80 -19.55 6.94
CA ILE A 63 11.01 -20.21 5.91
C ILE A 63 9.59 -20.41 6.37
N GLY A 64 8.64 -19.85 5.62
CA GLY A 64 7.21 -20.09 5.84
C GLY A 64 6.62 -19.22 6.91
N ASN A 65 7.08 -17.99 7.07
CA ASN A 65 6.41 -16.97 7.87
C ASN A 65 4.99 -16.74 7.35
N GLN A 66 4.06 -16.45 8.26
CA GLN A 66 2.65 -16.22 7.96
C GLN A 66 2.10 -15.04 8.78
N PHE A 67 2.96 -14.05 9.09
CA PHE A 67 2.54 -12.88 9.87
C PHE A 67 1.60 -11.98 9.05
N TRP A 68 1.87 -11.84 7.76
CA TRP A 68 1.10 -11.05 6.81
C TRP A 68 0.57 -11.93 5.68
N GLU A 69 1.47 -12.59 4.98
CA GLU A 69 1.21 -13.56 3.92
C GLU A 69 2.14 -14.77 4.09
N LEU A 70 2.03 -15.77 3.22
CA LEU A 70 3.05 -16.82 3.18
C LEU A 70 4.30 -16.26 2.53
N GLU A 71 5.39 -16.19 3.29
CA GLU A 71 6.65 -15.60 2.85
C GLU A 71 7.87 -16.33 3.39
N ASP A 72 8.99 -16.13 2.71
CA ASP A 72 10.32 -16.50 3.20
C ASP A 72 11.16 -15.24 3.31
N ASP A 73 11.60 -14.92 4.53
CA ASP A 73 12.41 -13.74 4.85
C ASP A 73 13.87 -14.14 4.92
N CYS A 74 14.70 -13.53 4.09
CA CYS A 74 16.07 -13.94 3.92
C CYS A 74 17.03 -12.76 3.89
N VAL A 75 18.27 -13.04 4.28
CA VAL A 75 19.41 -12.14 4.06
C VAL A 75 20.32 -12.77 3.02
N LEU A 76 20.46 -12.13 1.87
CA LEU A 76 21.38 -12.58 0.84
C LEU A 76 22.84 -12.57 1.33
N LYS A 77 23.73 -13.38 0.72
CA LYS A 77 25.17 -13.34 1.00
C LYS A 77 25.80 -11.96 0.75
N SER A 78 25.13 -11.11 -0.02
CA SER A 78 25.47 -9.69 -0.21
C SER A 78 25.04 -8.77 0.93
N LYS A 79 24.43 -9.30 2.00
CA LYS A 79 23.87 -8.59 3.17
C LYS A 79 22.61 -7.74 2.88
N ILE A 80 21.99 -7.90 1.73
CA ILE A 80 20.73 -7.24 1.39
C ILE A 80 19.58 -8.20 1.76
N GLU A 81 18.53 -7.67 2.37
CA GLU A 81 17.32 -8.40 2.70
C GLU A 81 16.49 -8.68 1.44
N ILE A 82 15.82 -9.83 1.44
CA ILE A 82 14.92 -10.26 0.37
C ILE A 82 13.73 -10.98 0.98
N GLU A 83 12.54 -10.50 0.66
CA GLU A 83 11.27 -11.12 1.01
C GLU A 83 10.72 -11.83 -0.24
N LEU A 84 10.40 -13.12 -0.11
CA LEU A 84 9.78 -13.90 -1.17
C LEU A 84 8.35 -14.22 -0.75
N ILE A 85 7.39 -13.48 -1.31
CA ILE A 85 5.97 -13.58 -0.98
C ILE A 85 5.29 -14.50 -2.00
N TYR A 86 4.56 -15.51 -1.51
CA TYR A 86 3.96 -16.55 -2.34
C TYR A 86 2.45 -16.33 -2.49
N ARG A 87 1.97 -16.23 -3.74
CA ARG A 87 0.56 -16.00 -4.09
C ARG A 87 0.12 -16.89 -5.25
N THR A 88 -1.17 -16.93 -5.54
CA THR A 88 -1.70 -17.45 -6.81
C THR A 88 -2.16 -16.29 -7.69
N LEU A 89 -2.03 -16.41 -9.01
CA LEU A 89 -2.54 -15.39 -9.94
C LEU A 89 -4.07 -15.28 -9.87
N ASP A 90 -4.77 -16.38 -9.62
CA ASP A 90 -6.24 -16.39 -9.57
C ASP A 90 -6.77 -15.64 -8.34
N SER A 91 -6.14 -15.80 -7.16
CA SER A 91 -6.50 -15.02 -5.97
C SER A 91 -6.21 -13.55 -6.19
N PHE A 92 -5.05 -13.24 -6.73
CA PHE A 92 -4.63 -11.85 -6.99
C PHE A 92 -5.55 -11.15 -8.01
N ASP A 93 -5.94 -11.85 -9.10
CA ASP A 93 -6.92 -11.34 -10.07
C ASP A 93 -8.28 -11.07 -9.43
N LYS A 94 -8.75 -11.97 -8.56
CA LYS A 94 -10.03 -11.80 -7.85
C LYS A 94 -10.02 -10.57 -6.92
N ASP A 95 -8.93 -10.35 -6.19
CA ASP A 95 -8.80 -9.18 -5.31
C ASP A 95 -8.78 -7.88 -6.12
N LEU A 96 -8.04 -7.87 -7.23
CA LEU A 96 -8.02 -6.74 -8.16
C LEU A 96 -9.39 -6.49 -8.80
N GLN A 97 -10.12 -7.56 -9.18
CA GLN A 97 -11.46 -7.44 -9.71
C GLN A 97 -12.40 -6.74 -8.73
N THR A 98 -12.39 -7.18 -7.47
CA THR A 98 -13.23 -6.59 -6.40
C THR A 98 -13.02 -5.08 -6.29
N VAL A 99 -11.78 -4.62 -6.36
CA VAL A 99 -11.46 -3.19 -6.25
C VAL A 99 -11.71 -2.47 -7.59
N VAL A 100 -11.09 -2.93 -8.67
CA VAL A 100 -10.97 -2.14 -9.91
C VAL A 100 -12.20 -2.29 -10.82
N LEU A 101 -12.87 -3.45 -10.81
CA LEU A 101 -14.03 -3.71 -11.68
C LEU A 101 -15.35 -3.60 -10.92
N ASP A 102 -15.40 -4.12 -9.68
CA ASP A 102 -16.59 -4.06 -8.84
C ASP A 102 -16.64 -2.79 -7.98
N HIS A 103 -15.61 -1.93 -8.10
CA HIS A 103 -15.48 -0.59 -7.48
C HIS A 103 -15.65 -0.58 -5.95
N GLN A 104 -15.21 -1.64 -5.27
CA GLN A 104 -15.33 -1.73 -3.82
C GLN A 104 -14.19 -0.98 -3.12
N ALA A 105 -14.56 0.01 -2.31
CA ALA A 105 -13.62 0.73 -1.47
C ALA A 105 -13.32 -0.05 -0.17
N GLN A 106 -12.07 -0.05 0.27
CA GLN A 106 -11.61 -0.61 1.54
C GLN A 106 -11.52 0.48 2.63
N ASN A 107 -11.16 0.14 3.85
CA ASN A 107 -11.01 1.14 4.93
C ASN A 107 -9.80 2.06 4.72
N ALA A 108 -8.79 1.55 4.04
CA ALA A 108 -7.60 2.30 3.60
C ALA A 108 -6.85 1.47 2.57
N TYR A 109 -5.84 2.06 1.91
CA TYR A 109 -4.98 1.36 0.93
C TYR A 109 -5.75 0.68 -0.20
N THR A 110 -6.93 1.18 -0.56
CA THR A 110 -7.86 0.51 -1.49
C THR A 110 -7.20 0.08 -2.79
N THR A 111 -6.35 0.89 -3.38
CA THR A 111 -5.72 0.63 -4.67
C THR A 111 -4.25 0.21 -4.58
N CYS A 112 -3.77 -0.19 -3.40
CA CYS A 112 -2.37 -0.54 -3.17
C CYS A 112 -1.94 -1.75 -4.01
N MET A 113 -2.75 -2.83 -4.06
CA MET A 113 -2.45 -4.01 -4.87
C MET A 113 -2.54 -3.72 -6.37
N TRP A 114 -3.43 -2.82 -6.78
CA TRP A 114 -3.47 -2.33 -8.16
C TRP A 114 -2.21 -1.55 -8.51
N HIS A 115 -1.73 -0.67 -7.63
CA HIS A 115 -0.46 0.02 -7.79
C HIS A 115 0.71 -0.97 -7.93
N ASN A 116 0.77 -1.95 -7.04
CA ASN A 116 1.79 -3.00 -7.06
C ASN A 116 1.81 -3.73 -8.41
N LEU A 117 0.66 -4.20 -8.91
CA LEU A 117 0.55 -4.85 -10.21
C LEU A 117 1.11 -3.98 -11.34
N LEU A 118 0.69 -2.71 -11.40
CA LEU A 118 1.03 -1.82 -12.52
C LEU A 118 2.52 -1.47 -12.56
N HIS A 119 3.17 -1.39 -11.40
CA HIS A 119 4.56 -0.93 -11.25
C HIS A 119 5.57 -2.05 -11.04
N SER A 120 5.12 -3.29 -10.80
CA SER A 120 6.02 -4.44 -10.67
C SER A 120 6.76 -4.76 -11.96
N LYS A 121 8.03 -5.14 -11.82
CA LYS A 121 8.88 -5.59 -12.93
C LYS A 121 8.82 -7.11 -13.06
N ILE A 122 8.41 -7.58 -14.22
CA ILE A 122 8.40 -9.02 -14.53
C ILE A 122 9.85 -9.51 -14.67
N ILE A 123 10.20 -10.50 -13.82
CA ILE A 123 11.47 -11.24 -13.92
C ILE A 123 11.29 -12.52 -14.73
N TYR A 124 10.17 -13.21 -14.48
CA TYR A 124 9.78 -14.43 -15.17
C TYR A 124 8.26 -14.50 -15.29
N ASP A 125 7.74 -14.97 -16.41
CA ASP A 125 6.31 -15.17 -16.64
C ASP A 125 6.15 -16.32 -17.65
N ARG A 126 5.89 -17.55 -17.15
CA ARG A 126 5.93 -18.81 -17.91
C ARG A 126 5.02 -18.79 -19.13
N ASN A 127 3.78 -18.36 -18.93
CA ASN A 127 2.74 -18.39 -19.96
C ASN A 127 2.18 -16.99 -20.29
N GLY A 128 2.85 -15.93 -19.85
CA GLY A 128 2.41 -14.56 -20.09
C GLY A 128 1.16 -14.16 -19.29
N ARG A 129 0.75 -14.95 -18.29
CA ARG A 129 -0.48 -14.68 -17.50
C ARG A 129 -0.35 -13.43 -16.64
N TYR A 130 0.83 -13.20 -16.02
CA TYR A 130 1.05 -11.99 -15.25
C TYR A 130 1.02 -10.74 -16.15
N LYS A 131 1.64 -10.84 -17.33
CA LYS A 131 1.61 -9.76 -18.33
C LYS A 131 0.18 -9.50 -18.83
N ALA A 132 -0.59 -10.54 -19.04
CA ALA A 132 -2.02 -10.42 -19.38
C ALA A 132 -2.81 -9.70 -18.28
N LEU A 133 -2.52 -10.01 -17.01
CA LEU A 133 -3.13 -9.36 -15.86
C LEU A 133 -2.75 -7.87 -15.79
N GLN A 134 -1.47 -7.51 -15.96
CA GLN A 134 -1.07 -6.11 -16.07
C GLN A 134 -1.84 -5.38 -17.19
N ASN A 135 -2.01 -6.00 -18.34
CA ASN A 135 -2.73 -5.40 -19.46
C ASN A 135 -4.23 -5.24 -19.18
N LYS A 136 -4.87 -6.24 -18.54
CA LYS A 136 -6.28 -6.19 -18.11
C LYS A 136 -6.57 -5.00 -17.21
N TYR A 137 -5.66 -4.70 -16.27
CA TYR A 137 -5.83 -3.63 -15.27
C TYR A 137 -5.10 -2.32 -15.62
N ARG A 138 -4.41 -2.24 -16.75
CA ARG A 138 -3.85 -0.98 -17.27
C ARG A 138 -4.95 -0.18 -17.97
N ARG A 139 -5.72 0.53 -17.17
CA ARG A 139 -6.91 1.25 -17.59
C ARG A 139 -7.02 2.60 -16.88
N PRO A 140 -7.82 3.56 -17.39
CA PRO A 140 -8.12 4.78 -16.67
C PRO A 140 -8.70 4.48 -15.28
N TYR A 141 -8.47 5.37 -14.34
CA TYR A 141 -9.00 5.23 -12.98
C TYR A 141 -10.53 5.24 -13.03
N PRO A 142 -11.25 4.22 -12.52
CA PRO A 142 -12.70 4.16 -12.63
C PRO A 142 -13.36 5.26 -11.80
N ALA A 143 -14.24 6.05 -12.43
CA ALA A 143 -14.92 7.16 -11.77
C ALA A 143 -15.78 6.70 -10.58
N GLU A 144 -16.44 5.54 -10.70
CA GLU A 144 -17.24 4.97 -9.61
C GLU A 144 -16.37 4.50 -8.44
N LEU A 145 -15.20 3.90 -8.69
CA LEU A 145 -14.24 3.56 -7.63
C LEU A 145 -13.77 4.82 -6.89
N LYS A 146 -13.38 5.87 -7.63
CA LYS A 146 -13.01 7.18 -7.08
C LYS A 146 -14.09 7.71 -6.14
N LYS A 147 -15.34 7.72 -6.59
CA LYS A 147 -16.50 8.17 -5.82
C LYS A 147 -16.69 7.33 -4.54
N ASN A 148 -16.62 6.00 -4.66
CA ASN A 148 -16.83 5.10 -3.54
C ASN A 148 -15.71 5.23 -2.48
N ILE A 149 -14.46 5.40 -2.90
CA ILE A 149 -13.33 5.65 -1.97
C ILE A 149 -13.56 6.98 -1.25
N ILE A 150 -13.78 8.08 -1.97
CA ILE A 150 -13.99 9.40 -1.37
C ILE A 150 -15.13 9.37 -0.36
N LYS A 151 -16.27 8.81 -0.73
CA LYS A 151 -17.43 8.67 0.16
C LYS A 151 -17.10 7.88 1.42
N LYS A 152 -16.47 6.71 1.28
CA LYS A 152 -16.12 5.86 2.41
C LYS A 152 -15.12 6.53 3.35
N GLN A 153 -14.08 7.13 2.80
CA GLN A 153 -13.04 7.77 3.63
C GLN A 153 -13.55 9.03 4.32
N LEU A 154 -14.42 9.83 3.71
CA LEU A 154 -15.07 10.96 4.39
C LEU A 154 -15.89 10.50 5.60
N LEU A 155 -16.63 9.38 5.49
CA LEU A 155 -17.35 8.82 6.63
C LEU A 155 -16.38 8.45 7.76
N LEU A 156 -15.26 7.79 7.46
CA LEU A 156 -14.27 7.36 8.45
C LEU A 156 -13.52 8.55 9.07
N LEU A 157 -13.19 9.57 8.28
CA LEU A 157 -12.43 10.72 8.75
C LEU A 157 -13.23 11.60 9.72
N ASP A 158 -14.52 11.90 9.40
CA ASP A 158 -15.26 12.92 10.14
C ASP A 158 -16.78 12.69 10.26
N GLN A 159 -17.44 12.02 9.33
CA GLN A 159 -18.90 12.05 9.23
C GLN A 159 -19.60 10.94 10.00
N ALA A 160 -18.99 9.76 10.11
CA ALA A 160 -19.58 8.64 10.82
C ALA A 160 -19.36 8.76 12.35
N MET A 161 -20.12 7.97 13.09
CA MET A 161 -19.88 7.79 14.52
C MET A 161 -19.44 6.34 14.77
N PRO A 162 -18.18 6.12 15.17
CA PRO A 162 -17.14 7.05 15.60
C PRO A 162 -16.13 7.40 14.47
N ALA A 163 -16.09 8.65 14.04
CA ALA A 163 -15.08 9.12 13.11
C ALA A 163 -13.69 9.23 13.73
N PHE A 164 -12.62 9.05 12.93
CA PHE A 164 -11.24 9.07 13.43
C PHE A 164 -10.85 10.43 14.05
N SER A 165 -11.25 11.57 13.46
CA SER A 165 -10.99 12.89 14.04
C SER A 165 -11.53 13.01 15.47
N LYS A 166 -12.75 12.53 15.70
CA LYS A 166 -13.37 12.56 17.03
C LYS A 166 -12.76 11.56 18.01
N GLN A 167 -12.26 10.43 17.51
CA GLN A 167 -11.53 9.47 18.35
C GLN A 167 -10.17 10.04 18.77
N ILE A 168 -9.45 10.71 17.85
CA ILE A 168 -8.18 11.39 18.14
C ILE A 168 -8.40 12.49 19.18
N GLU A 169 -9.42 13.33 18.99
CA GLU A 169 -9.79 14.39 19.96
C GLU A 169 -10.01 13.83 21.37
N LYS A 170 -10.75 12.71 21.49
CA LYS A 170 -10.99 12.05 22.78
C LYS A 170 -9.70 11.48 23.37
N ALA A 171 -8.83 10.88 22.56
CA ALA A 171 -7.57 10.31 23.00
C ALA A 171 -6.60 11.42 23.49
N LEU A 172 -6.51 12.54 22.77
CA LEU A 172 -5.72 13.70 23.16
C LEU A 172 -6.19 14.30 24.50
N LYS A 173 -7.51 14.50 24.67
CA LYS A 173 -8.08 14.99 25.93
C LYS A 173 -7.81 14.08 27.13
N ARG A 174 -7.66 12.76 26.91
CA ARG A 174 -7.35 11.77 27.93
C ARG A 174 -5.85 11.55 28.12
N GLN A 175 -5.02 12.14 27.28
CA GLN A 175 -3.57 11.90 27.24
C GLN A 175 -3.20 10.40 27.09
N ASP A 176 -4.04 9.65 26.37
CA ASP A 176 -3.84 8.22 26.12
C ASP A 176 -2.92 8.04 24.89
N LEU A 177 -1.62 7.96 25.17
CA LEU A 177 -0.56 7.92 24.13
C LEU A 177 -0.74 6.77 23.13
N LEU A 178 -1.13 5.57 23.61
CA LEU A 178 -1.29 4.42 22.72
C LEU A 178 -2.51 4.59 21.81
N SER A 179 -3.62 5.09 22.37
CA SER A 179 -4.82 5.39 21.59
C SER A 179 -4.58 6.51 20.57
N ILE A 180 -3.84 7.57 20.96
CA ILE A 180 -3.43 8.64 20.05
C ILE A 180 -2.68 8.06 18.86
N ASN A 181 -1.62 7.27 19.09
CA ASN A 181 -0.80 6.72 18.03
C ASN A 181 -1.61 5.80 17.09
N HIS A 182 -2.39 4.88 17.64
CA HIS A 182 -3.23 3.97 16.87
C HIS A 182 -4.25 4.70 15.99
N ARG A 183 -4.96 5.70 16.55
CA ARG A 183 -5.97 6.47 15.80
C ARG A 183 -5.35 7.36 14.72
N ASN A 184 -4.14 7.89 14.94
CA ASN A 184 -3.42 8.63 13.92
C ASN A 184 -3.05 7.76 12.72
N SER A 185 -2.56 6.55 12.95
CA SER A 185 -2.25 5.63 11.85
C SER A 185 -3.47 5.37 10.97
N GLU A 186 -4.63 5.08 11.58
CA GLU A 186 -5.89 4.86 10.86
C GLU A 186 -6.38 6.12 10.13
N PHE A 187 -6.27 7.29 10.78
CA PHE A 187 -6.66 8.56 10.17
C PHE A 187 -5.85 8.85 8.92
N PHE A 188 -4.52 8.79 9.01
CA PHE A 188 -3.68 9.10 7.86
C PHE A 188 -3.77 8.04 6.75
N ALA A 189 -3.96 6.77 7.10
CA ALA A 189 -4.25 5.74 6.10
C ALA A 189 -5.51 6.07 5.29
N SER A 190 -6.60 6.49 5.95
CA SER A 190 -7.83 6.94 5.29
C SER A 190 -7.66 8.25 4.53
N TYR A 191 -6.94 9.21 5.10
CA TYR A 191 -6.70 10.53 4.49
C TYR A 191 -5.96 10.41 3.15
N PHE A 192 -4.90 9.62 3.11
CA PHE A 192 -4.13 9.41 1.88
C PHE A 192 -4.86 8.54 0.85
N ASP A 193 -5.67 7.57 1.28
CA ASP A 193 -6.51 6.79 0.36
C ASP A 193 -7.52 7.69 -0.38
N LEU A 194 -8.15 8.63 0.34
CA LEU A 194 -9.01 9.66 -0.24
C LEU A 194 -8.22 10.58 -1.19
N LEU A 195 -7.08 11.11 -0.73
CA LEU A 195 -6.28 12.06 -1.50
C LEU A 195 -5.82 11.46 -2.82
N PHE A 196 -5.33 10.23 -2.80
CA PHE A 196 -4.89 9.54 -4.02
C PHE A 196 -6.08 9.25 -4.95
N ALA A 197 -7.21 8.78 -4.42
CA ALA A 197 -8.40 8.58 -5.22
C ALA A 197 -8.91 9.89 -5.85
N LEU A 198 -8.90 11.00 -5.11
CA LEU A 198 -9.27 12.32 -5.63
C LEU A 198 -8.44 12.69 -6.85
N ASN A 199 -7.15 12.39 -6.82
CA ASN A 199 -6.19 12.67 -7.89
C ASN A 199 -6.04 11.54 -8.92
N GLU A 200 -6.89 10.50 -8.87
CA GLU A 200 -6.82 9.34 -9.77
C GLU A 200 -5.45 8.66 -9.77
N GLN A 201 -4.77 8.72 -8.62
CA GLN A 201 -3.52 8.02 -8.38
C GLN A 201 -3.80 6.71 -7.64
N THR A 202 -3.14 5.63 -8.05
CA THR A 202 -3.15 4.40 -7.27
C THR A 202 -2.28 4.56 -6.02
N HIS A 203 -2.70 3.97 -4.90
CA HIS A 203 -2.03 4.12 -3.60
C HIS A 203 -0.68 3.41 -3.57
N PRO A 204 0.45 4.09 -3.33
CA PRO A 204 1.80 3.51 -3.44
C PRO A 204 2.21 2.60 -2.26
N GLY A 205 1.41 2.54 -1.19
CA GLY A 205 1.77 1.94 0.10
C GLY A 205 2.03 3.00 1.17
N GLU A 206 2.46 2.57 2.37
CA GLU A 206 2.63 3.46 3.53
C GLU A 206 3.91 4.30 3.50
N LYS A 207 4.89 3.90 2.69
CA LYS A 207 6.19 4.57 2.65
C LYS A 207 6.14 5.84 1.79
N ARG A 208 6.68 6.96 2.30
CA ARG A 208 6.85 8.24 1.57
C ARG A 208 5.58 8.82 0.95
N MET A 209 4.41 8.58 1.55
CA MET A 209 3.11 9.06 1.04
C MET A 209 3.09 10.58 0.80
N LEU A 210 3.69 11.37 1.69
CA LEU A 210 3.74 12.83 1.57
C LEU A 210 4.52 13.27 0.32
N GLU A 211 5.70 12.69 0.07
CA GLU A 211 6.51 12.98 -1.11
C GLU A 211 5.82 12.55 -2.40
N PHE A 212 5.20 11.36 -2.38
CA PHE A 212 4.45 10.86 -3.51
C PHE A 212 3.27 11.76 -3.85
N ALA A 213 2.52 12.22 -2.85
CA ALA A 213 1.40 13.14 -3.04
C ALA A 213 1.88 14.46 -3.67
N LYS A 214 2.93 15.07 -3.15
CA LYS A 214 3.50 16.32 -3.69
C LYS A 214 3.95 16.21 -5.15
N THR A 215 4.43 15.03 -5.54
CA THR A 215 4.94 14.80 -6.88
C THR A 215 3.85 14.47 -7.89
N ASN A 216 2.81 13.72 -7.45
CA ASN A 216 1.87 13.08 -8.37
C ASN A 216 0.42 13.60 -8.23
N CYS A 217 0.11 14.39 -7.20
CA CYS A 217 -1.25 14.87 -6.95
C CYS A 217 -1.37 16.37 -7.27
N PRO A 218 -2.00 16.75 -8.37
CA PRO A 218 -2.25 18.18 -8.68
C PRO A 218 -3.26 18.84 -7.76
N LEU A 219 -4.21 18.09 -7.20
CA LEU A 219 -5.23 18.59 -6.28
C LEU A 219 -4.78 18.29 -4.84
N LEU A 220 -4.03 19.20 -4.24
CA LEU A 220 -3.64 19.13 -2.84
C LEU A 220 -4.48 20.08 -1.99
N PRO A 221 -4.85 19.70 -0.74
CA PRO A 221 -5.47 20.61 0.22
C PRO A 221 -4.59 21.82 0.51
N GLN A 222 -5.22 22.94 0.87
CA GLN A 222 -4.49 24.14 1.25
C GLN A 222 -3.55 23.87 2.43
N HIS A 223 -2.30 24.35 2.35
CA HIS A 223 -1.25 24.13 3.36
C HIS A 223 -0.98 22.64 3.69
N PHE A 224 -1.17 21.75 2.71
CA PHE A 224 -1.13 20.29 2.88
C PHE A 224 0.08 19.81 3.68
N GLU A 225 1.30 20.10 3.24
CA GLU A 225 2.52 19.66 3.89
C GLU A 225 2.72 20.30 5.26
N GLU A 226 2.53 21.62 5.34
CA GLU A 226 2.71 22.43 6.55
C GLU A 226 1.77 21.92 7.67
N ASN A 227 0.49 21.74 7.36
CA ASN A 227 -0.49 21.25 8.33
C ASN A 227 -0.14 19.86 8.88
N ILE A 228 0.29 18.94 8.02
CA ILE A 228 0.70 17.59 8.44
C ILE A 228 1.95 17.63 9.31
N GLN A 229 2.98 18.37 8.89
CA GLN A 229 4.22 18.48 9.65
C GLN A 229 4.00 19.16 11.00
N THR A 230 3.25 20.27 11.04
CA THR A 230 2.92 20.97 12.28
C THR A 230 2.08 20.11 13.20
N TYR A 231 1.12 19.35 12.66
CA TYR A 231 0.33 18.41 13.45
C TYR A 231 1.20 17.39 14.19
N PHE A 232 2.14 16.74 13.50
CA PHE A 232 3.03 15.76 14.14
C PHE A 232 3.99 16.40 15.15
N GLN A 233 4.44 17.65 14.93
CA GLN A 233 5.27 18.38 15.88
C GLN A 233 4.51 18.71 17.18
N LYS A 234 3.21 19.02 17.07
CA LYS A 234 2.36 19.45 18.20
C LYS A 234 1.65 18.28 18.89
N LEU A 235 1.54 17.13 18.26
CA LEU A 235 0.70 16.00 18.64
C LEU A 235 0.79 15.61 20.12
N TYR A 236 1.99 15.59 20.69
CA TYR A 236 2.22 15.19 22.09
C TYR A 236 2.54 16.34 23.03
N THR A 237 2.81 17.53 22.51
CA THR A 237 3.24 18.68 23.30
C THR A 237 2.13 19.71 23.50
N GLU A 238 1.27 19.89 22.50
CA GLU A 238 0.22 20.88 22.46
C GLU A 238 -1.12 20.27 22.02
N PRO A 239 -1.80 19.47 22.90
CA PRO A 239 -2.98 18.71 22.50
C PRO A 239 -4.14 19.56 21.95
N ALA A 240 -4.33 20.78 22.47
CA ALA A 240 -5.37 21.68 21.98
C ALA A 240 -5.10 22.14 20.55
N GLU A 241 -3.84 22.46 20.22
CA GLU A 241 -3.44 22.83 18.87
C GLU A 241 -3.50 21.62 17.92
N ALA A 242 -3.08 20.44 18.37
CA ALA A 242 -3.22 19.21 17.59
C ALA A 242 -4.69 18.91 17.22
N ILE A 243 -5.64 19.18 18.12
CA ILE A 243 -7.09 19.06 17.82
C ILE A 243 -7.52 20.06 16.74
N ASN A 244 -7.05 21.28 16.80
CA ASN A 244 -7.35 22.30 15.77
C ASN A 244 -6.79 21.85 14.40
N LEU A 245 -5.54 21.38 14.36
CA LEU A 245 -4.88 20.96 13.15
C LEU A 245 -5.53 19.73 12.51
N ILE A 246 -5.96 18.72 13.31
CA ILE A 246 -6.68 17.57 12.76
C ILE A 246 -8.02 17.97 12.13
N ASN A 247 -8.75 18.91 12.75
CA ASN A 247 -9.98 19.45 12.18
C ASN A 247 -9.70 20.27 10.92
N GLN A 248 -8.61 21.01 10.88
CA GLN A 248 -8.17 21.77 9.69
C GLN A 248 -7.82 20.82 8.53
N LEU A 249 -7.09 19.72 8.79
CA LEU A 249 -6.80 18.69 7.78
C LEU A 249 -8.08 18.13 7.17
N VAL A 250 -9.10 17.85 8.00
CA VAL A 250 -10.40 17.37 7.53
C VAL A 250 -11.12 18.44 6.70
N THR A 251 -11.10 19.71 7.14
CA THR A 251 -11.76 20.82 6.43
C THR A 251 -11.13 21.04 5.06
N THR A 252 -9.81 21.17 5.01
CA THR A 252 -9.10 21.48 3.76
C THR A 252 -9.15 20.37 2.73
N ILE A 253 -9.18 19.08 3.17
CA ILE A 253 -9.35 17.98 2.22
C ILE A 253 -10.78 17.93 1.66
N LYS A 254 -11.80 18.26 2.46
CA LYS A 254 -13.18 18.41 1.97
C LYS A 254 -13.31 19.51 0.93
N GLU A 255 -12.68 20.67 1.18
CA GLU A 255 -12.67 21.81 0.26
C GLU A 255 -11.97 21.49 -1.07
N ALA A 256 -11.01 20.57 -1.06
CA ALA A 256 -10.34 20.11 -2.28
C ALA A 256 -11.19 19.17 -3.16
N ILE A 257 -12.30 18.63 -2.62
CA ILE A 257 -13.20 17.74 -3.37
C ILE A 257 -14.18 18.60 -4.18
N PRO A 258 -14.31 18.41 -5.51
CA PRO A 258 -15.31 19.08 -6.32
C PRO A 258 -16.73 18.91 -5.77
N GLN A 259 -17.51 19.98 -5.70
CA GLN A 259 -18.85 19.99 -5.11
C GLN A 259 -19.79 18.96 -5.74
N GLU A 260 -19.71 18.78 -7.05
CA GLU A 260 -20.48 17.78 -7.80
C GLU A 260 -20.25 16.32 -7.37
N MET A 261 -19.10 16.05 -6.71
CA MET A 261 -18.82 14.72 -6.14
C MET A 261 -19.45 14.56 -4.76
N ILE A 262 -19.67 15.66 -4.03
CA ILE A 262 -20.25 15.63 -2.68
C ILE A 262 -21.78 15.57 -2.75
N ASP A 263 -22.38 16.31 -3.69
CA ASP A 263 -23.84 16.41 -3.86
C ASP A 263 -24.51 15.07 -4.23
N GLY A 264 -23.76 14.06 -4.56
CA GLY A 264 -24.22 12.70 -4.86
C GLY A 264 -24.09 11.70 -3.70
N PHE A 265 -23.82 12.16 -2.48
CA PHE A 265 -23.62 11.31 -1.29
C PHE A 265 -24.86 11.28 -0.38
#